data_f37eec068fb1934053d7287cc76a5364
#
_entry.id   f37eec068fb1934053d7287cc76a5364
#
_cell.length_a   1.000
_cell.length_b   1.000
_cell.length_c   1.000
_cell.angle_alpha   90.00
_cell.angle_beta   90.00
_cell.angle_gamma   90.00
#
_symmetry.space_group_name_H-M   'P 1'
#
loop_
_entity.id
_entity.type
_entity.pdbx_description
1 polymer ?
#
loop_
_entity_poly.entity_id
_entity_poly.type
_entity_poly.pdbx_seq_one_letter_code
_entity_poly.pdbx_strand_id
1 'polypeptide(L)'
;AVGYGIIADAHGYQYGTDCGYGLLLSDIRYEISGYGFICNTSGEIIAVVTTEITSKNNSLLGGYRASGVRTLIENLINGRSRSYFGIKGQPINSAAEDNYGIPAGLYVSAVEVGSPAYSAGIQTGDIITRIDAKTIENMSDFMDKLNAADSGDIMAVTVKRKSRDSYKEIVFRVTLGVE
;
A
#
# COMPACT_ATOMS: atom_id res chain seq x y z
N ALA A 1 -20.35 18.48 -12.83
CA ALA A 1 -20.55 19.49 -11.77
C ALA A 1 -19.18 19.91 -11.24
N VAL A 2 -19.05 21.16 -10.83
CA VAL A 2 -17.86 21.70 -10.15
C VAL A 2 -18.32 22.16 -8.77
N GLY A 3 -17.57 21.75 -7.74
CA GLY A 3 -17.82 22.14 -6.35
C GLY A 3 -16.53 22.67 -5.70
N TYR A 4 -16.67 23.42 -4.63
CA TYR A 4 -15.56 23.93 -3.82
C TYR A 4 -15.74 23.43 -2.39
N GLY A 5 -14.63 23.08 -1.73
CA GLY A 5 -14.62 22.61 -0.36
C GLY A 5 -13.22 22.60 0.25
N ILE A 6 -13.12 22.05 1.44
CA ILE A 6 -11.89 21.94 2.21
C ILE A 6 -11.49 20.45 2.27
N ILE A 7 -10.20 20.17 2.28
CA ILE A 7 -9.70 18.83 2.57
C ILE A 7 -9.88 18.56 4.06
N ALA A 8 -10.76 17.62 4.38
CA ALA A 8 -11.11 17.24 5.74
C ALA A 8 -10.14 16.22 6.32
N ASP A 9 -9.62 15.29 5.47
CA ASP A 9 -8.62 14.32 5.86
C ASP A 9 -7.69 13.98 4.68
N ALA A 10 -6.39 13.91 4.97
CA ALA A 10 -5.35 13.52 4.03
C ALA A 10 -4.43 12.41 4.60
N HIS A 11 -4.81 11.75 5.70
CA HIS A 11 -3.98 10.75 6.38
C HIS A 11 -4.48 9.32 6.18
N GLY A 12 -5.70 9.15 5.62
CA GLY A 12 -6.27 7.85 5.33
C GLY A 12 -5.44 7.06 4.29
N TYR A 13 -5.51 5.73 4.38
CA TYR A 13 -4.93 4.81 3.41
C TYR A 13 -5.92 3.69 3.10
N GLN A 14 -5.93 3.27 1.85
CA GLN A 14 -6.57 2.03 1.39
C GLN A 14 -5.47 1.04 1.03
N TYR A 15 -5.44 -0.10 1.74
CA TYR A 15 -4.49 -1.16 1.48
C TYR A 15 -5.16 -2.28 0.66
N GLY A 16 -4.51 -2.69 -0.40
CA GLY A 16 -4.86 -3.83 -1.25
C GLY A 16 -3.74 -4.86 -1.28
N THR A 17 -3.84 -5.82 -2.20
CA THR A 17 -2.77 -6.77 -2.45
C THR A 17 -1.61 -6.03 -3.11
N ASP A 18 -0.43 -6.16 -2.51
CA ASP A 18 0.82 -5.53 -2.94
C ASP A 18 0.72 -4.01 -3.17
N CYS A 19 -0.27 -3.35 -2.58
CA CYS A 19 -0.45 -1.91 -2.76
C CYS A 19 -1.05 -1.21 -1.54
N GLY A 20 -0.77 0.09 -1.46
CA GLY A 20 -1.40 1.01 -0.53
C GLY A 20 -1.46 2.41 -1.13
N TYR A 21 -2.66 2.95 -1.20
CA TYR A 21 -2.88 4.27 -1.76
C TYR A 21 -3.38 5.23 -0.68
N GLY A 22 -2.75 6.39 -0.61
CA GLY A 22 -3.21 7.46 0.27
C GLY A 22 -4.57 7.96 -0.16
N LEU A 23 -5.44 8.17 0.80
CA LEU A 23 -6.76 8.75 0.59
C LEU A 23 -6.76 10.25 0.85
N LEU A 24 -7.68 10.93 0.20
CA LEU A 24 -8.00 12.32 0.42
C LEU A 24 -9.51 12.45 0.51
N LEU A 25 -10.01 13.01 1.62
CA LEU A 25 -11.42 13.27 1.85
C LEU A 25 -11.65 14.77 1.95
N SER A 26 -12.74 15.24 1.33
CA SER A 26 -13.19 16.64 1.44
C SER A 26 -14.44 16.73 2.34
N ASP A 27 -14.81 17.93 2.73
CA ASP A 27 -16.05 18.22 3.44
C ASP A 27 -17.27 18.28 2.52
N ILE A 28 -17.07 18.16 1.20
CA ILE A 28 -18.13 18.19 0.21
C ILE A 28 -18.92 16.88 0.31
N ARG A 29 -20.22 16.97 0.54
CA ARG A 29 -21.15 15.85 0.42
C ARG A 29 -21.70 15.82 -1.00
N TYR A 30 -21.48 14.73 -1.67
CA TYR A 30 -21.93 14.56 -3.05
C TYR A 30 -22.27 13.10 -3.35
N GLU A 31 -23.46 12.87 -3.87
CA GLU A 31 -23.83 11.57 -4.41
C GLU A 31 -23.23 11.46 -5.82
N ILE A 32 -22.14 10.71 -5.93
CA ILE A 32 -21.46 10.53 -7.21
C ILE A 32 -21.91 9.22 -7.85
N SER A 33 -22.37 9.35 -9.08
CA SER A 33 -22.43 8.25 -10.04
C SER A 33 -21.31 8.42 -11.06
N GLY A 34 -20.05 8.06 -10.72
CA GLY A 34 -18.95 8.16 -11.67
C GLY A 34 -17.61 8.52 -11.04
N TYR A 35 -16.72 9.02 -11.88
CA TYR A 35 -15.35 9.39 -11.56
C TYR A 35 -15.17 10.91 -11.68
N GLY A 36 -14.16 11.43 -11.00
CA GLY A 36 -13.83 12.85 -11.05
C GLY A 36 -12.42 13.12 -10.54
N PHE A 37 -12.09 14.39 -10.42
CA PHE A 37 -10.81 14.84 -9.91
C PHE A 37 -11.03 15.89 -8.83
N ILE A 38 -10.13 15.90 -7.83
CA ILE A 38 -9.96 17.01 -6.90
C ILE A 38 -8.74 17.77 -7.36
N CYS A 39 -8.91 19.08 -7.58
CA CYS A 39 -7.83 19.98 -7.95
C CYS A 39 -7.57 20.96 -6.81
N ASN A 40 -6.32 21.38 -6.66
CA ASN A 40 -5.98 22.51 -5.78
C ASN A 40 -6.34 23.84 -6.45
N THR A 41 -6.13 24.94 -5.74
CA THR A 41 -6.42 26.29 -6.23
C THR A 41 -5.54 26.74 -7.41
N SER A 42 -4.44 26.04 -7.66
CA SER A 42 -3.57 26.23 -8.83
C SER A 42 -4.00 25.43 -10.05
N GLY A 43 -5.08 24.59 -9.93
CA GLY A 43 -5.58 23.74 -11.01
C GLY A 43 -4.86 22.39 -11.15
N GLU A 44 -3.97 22.04 -10.21
CA GLU A 44 -3.27 20.77 -10.22
C GLU A 44 -4.16 19.67 -9.66
N ILE A 45 -4.20 18.51 -10.32
CA ILE A 45 -4.93 17.32 -9.84
C ILE A 45 -4.22 16.74 -8.62
N ILE A 46 -4.90 16.73 -7.47
CA ILE A 46 -4.39 16.20 -6.19
C ILE A 46 -5.02 14.88 -5.79
N ALA A 47 -6.19 14.53 -6.33
CA ALA A 47 -6.78 13.22 -6.16
C ALA A 47 -7.69 12.80 -7.33
N VAL A 48 -7.83 11.47 -7.50
CA VAL A 48 -8.78 10.84 -8.41
C VAL A 48 -9.96 10.33 -7.59
N VAL A 49 -11.14 10.85 -7.86
CA VAL A 49 -12.38 10.52 -7.12
C VAL A 49 -12.95 9.20 -7.61
N THR A 50 -13.37 8.35 -6.68
CA THR A 50 -14.06 7.10 -6.97
C THR A 50 -15.32 6.97 -6.11
N THR A 51 -16.34 6.32 -6.65
CA THR A 51 -17.59 6.04 -5.93
C THR A 51 -17.35 5.16 -4.70
N GLU A 52 -16.38 4.24 -4.76
CA GLU A 52 -16.06 3.35 -3.66
C GLU A 52 -15.60 4.12 -2.40
N ILE A 53 -14.71 5.08 -2.56
CA ILE A 53 -14.20 5.88 -1.44
C ILE A 53 -15.29 6.81 -0.90
N THR A 54 -16.04 7.46 -1.79
CA THR A 54 -17.13 8.35 -1.42
C THR A 54 -18.23 7.62 -0.65
N SER A 55 -18.66 6.45 -1.09
CA SER A 55 -19.73 5.68 -0.42
C SER A 55 -19.32 5.15 0.96
N LYS A 56 -18.09 4.72 1.11
CA LYS A 56 -17.54 4.24 2.41
C LYS A 56 -17.42 5.34 3.47
N ASN A 57 -17.36 6.60 3.05
CA ASN A 57 -17.11 7.75 3.95
C ASN A 57 -18.35 8.67 4.08
N ASN A 58 -19.53 8.10 4.27
CA ASN A 58 -20.77 8.84 4.53
C ASN A 58 -21.08 9.89 3.44
N SER A 59 -20.85 9.55 2.17
CA SER A 59 -21.03 10.43 1.02
C SER A 59 -20.14 11.68 1.03
N LEU A 60 -19.07 11.69 1.79
CA LEU A 60 -18.01 12.68 1.63
C LEU A 60 -17.24 12.41 0.35
N LEU A 61 -17.02 13.46 -0.44
CA LEU A 61 -16.25 13.36 -1.66
C LEU A 61 -14.82 12.96 -1.32
N GLY A 62 -14.41 11.77 -1.79
CA GLY A 62 -13.09 11.24 -1.54
C GLY A 62 -12.47 10.56 -2.75
N GLY A 63 -11.16 10.41 -2.72
CA GLY A 63 -10.42 9.77 -3.79
C GLY A 63 -9.01 9.35 -3.40
N TYR A 64 -8.35 8.66 -4.30
CA TYR A 64 -6.96 8.29 -4.18
C TYR A 64 -6.07 9.49 -4.49
N ARG A 65 -5.08 9.76 -3.63
CA ARG A 65 -4.09 10.81 -3.86
C ARG A 65 -3.33 10.60 -5.17
N ALA A 66 -3.22 11.65 -5.97
CA ALA A 66 -2.57 11.60 -7.29
C ALA A 66 -1.10 11.13 -7.20
N SER A 67 -0.39 11.50 -6.12
CA SER A 67 1.00 11.04 -5.90
C SER A 67 1.12 9.51 -5.80
N GLY A 68 0.14 8.83 -5.24
CA GLY A 68 0.14 7.37 -5.09
C GLY A 68 -0.19 6.62 -6.38
N VAL A 69 -1.00 7.20 -7.25
CA VAL A 69 -1.42 6.57 -8.53
C VAL A 69 -0.52 6.93 -9.71
N ARG A 70 0.36 7.92 -9.55
CA ARG A 70 1.24 8.39 -10.64
C ARG A 70 2.13 7.27 -11.18
N THR A 71 2.83 6.56 -10.31
CA THR A 71 3.72 5.45 -10.70
C THR A 71 2.95 4.33 -11.40
N LEU A 72 1.73 4.03 -10.94
CA LEU A 72 0.86 3.07 -11.60
C LEU A 72 0.54 3.50 -13.04
N ILE A 73 0.17 4.77 -13.24
CA ILE A 73 -0.14 5.34 -14.55
C ILE A 73 1.10 5.30 -15.46
N GLU A 74 2.27 5.70 -14.94
CA GLU A 74 3.54 5.67 -15.67
C GLU A 74 3.92 4.25 -16.12
N ASN A 75 3.74 3.25 -15.26
CA ASN A 75 3.98 1.85 -15.60
C ASN A 75 3.02 1.35 -16.68
N LEU A 76 1.71 1.66 -16.56
CA LEU A 76 0.72 1.30 -17.57
C LEU A 76 1.00 1.92 -18.95
N ILE A 77 1.36 3.20 -18.99
CA ILE A 77 1.71 3.89 -20.23
C ILE A 77 2.95 3.27 -20.90
N ASN A 78 3.93 2.84 -20.10
CA ASN A 78 5.16 2.22 -20.57
C ASN A 78 5.02 0.71 -20.84
N GLY A 79 3.80 0.14 -20.72
CA GLY A 79 3.55 -1.29 -20.94
C GLY A 79 4.30 -2.21 -19.98
N ARG A 80 4.68 -1.72 -18.82
CA ARG A 80 5.33 -2.53 -17.78
C ARG A 80 4.29 -3.34 -17.04
N SER A 81 4.49 -4.66 -17.03
CA SER A 81 3.73 -5.55 -16.15
C SER A 81 4.11 -5.27 -14.69
N ARG A 82 3.14 -5.32 -13.80
CA ARG A 82 3.40 -5.18 -12.37
C ARG A 82 3.94 -6.49 -11.82
N SER A 83 5.05 -6.39 -11.08
CA SER A 83 5.57 -7.53 -10.34
C SER A 83 4.61 -7.89 -9.22
N TYR A 84 4.35 -9.20 -9.06
CA TYR A 84 3.41 -9.74 -8.09
C TYR A 84 4.13 -10.44 -6.95
N PHE A 85 3.75 -10.11 -5.72
CA PHE A 85 4.27 -10.71 -4.50
C PHE A 85 3.18 -11.48 -3.72
N GLY A 86 2.00 -10.91 -3.57
CA GLY A 86 0.77 -11.54 -3.07
C GLY A 86 0.54 -11.39 -1.58
N ILE A 87 0.75 -10.21 -1.00
CA ILE A 87 0.42 -9.91 0.39
C ILE A 87 -0.52 -8.72 0.53
N LYS A 88 -1.26 -8.68 1.65
CA LYS A 88 -1.87 -7.47 2.18
C LYS A 88 -1.13 -7.07 3.44
N GLY A 89 -0.73 -5.82 3.54
CA GLY A 89 0.07 -5.35 4.66
C GLY A 89 -0.35 -3.99 5.18
N GLN A 90 0.02 -3.73 6.44
CA GLN A 90 -0.21 -2.45 7.11
C GLN A 90 1.07 -2.06 7.86
N PRO A 91 1.45 -0.78 7.88
CA PRO A 91 2.65 -0.34 8.58
C PRO A 91 2.46 -0.43 10.10
N ILE A 92 3.50 -0.90 10.78
CA ILE A 92 3.67 -0.77 12.23
C ILE A 92 4.75 0.27 12.45
N ASN A 93 4.41 1.34 13.17
CA ASN A 93 5.34 2.43 13.46
C ASN A 93 6.28 2.10 14.63
N SER A 94 7.35 2.89 14.78
CA SER A 94 8.33 2.74 15.86
C SER A 94 7.74 2.90 17.26
N ALA A 95 6.66 3.67 17.43
CA ALA A 95 6.00 3.81 18.72
C ALA A 95 5.40 2.47 19.22
N ALA A 96 5.03 1.56 18.33
CA ALA A 96 4.60 0.21 18.71
C ALA A 96 5.76 -0.65 19.21
N GLU A 97 6.96 -0.46 18.68
CA GLU A 97 8.18 -1.12 19.16
C GLU A 97 8.55 -0.64 20.57
N ASP A 98 8.55 0.67 20.79
CA ASP A 98 8.89 1.29 22.07
C ASP A 98 7.90 0.91 23.19
N ASN A 99 6.59 0.89 22.89
CA ASN A 99 5.55 0.69 23.89
C ASN A 99 5.18 -0.79 24.13
N TYR A 100 5.30 -1.64 23.10
CA TYR A 100 4.79 -3.01 23.16
C TYR A 100 5.81 -4.06 22.73
N GLY A 101 7.03 -3.68 22.36
CA GLY A 101 8.05 -4.59 21.84
C GLY A 101 7.67 -5.25 20.51
N ILE A 102 6.77 -4.62 19.74
CA ILE A 102 6.36 -5.09 18.41
C ILE A 102 7.26 -4.43 17.38
N PRO A 103 8.07 -5.19 16.61
CA PRO A 103 9.00 -4.61 15.65
C PRO A 103 8.31 -3.68 14.65
N ALA A 104 8.94 -2.54 14.36
CA ALA A 104 8.51 -1.67 13.28
C ALA A 104 8.71 -2.36 11.92
N GLY A 105 7.83 -2.05 10.94
CA GLY A 105 7.87 -2.61 9.60
C GLY A 105 6.49 -2.78 8.97
N LEU A 106 6.41 -3.61 7.93
CA LEU A 106 5.16 -3.92 7.25
C LEU A 106 4.57 -5.22 7.79
N TYR A 107 3.50 -5.13 8.58
CA TYR A 107 2.76 -6.27 9.10
C TYR A 107 1.94 -6.94 8.00
N VAL A 108 2.14 -8.24 7.80
CA VAL A 108 1.42 -9.05 6.82
C VAL A 108 0.07 -9.47 7.41
N SER A 109 -0.99 -8.81 6.98
CA SER A 109 -2.37 -9.09 7.43
C SER A 109 -3.02 -10.25 6.68
N ALA A 110 -2.60 -10.51 5.43
CA ALA A 110 -3.01 -11.67 4.64
C ALA A 110 -1.94 -12.02 3.61
N VAL A 111 -1.90 -13.31 3.24
CA VAL A 111 -1.08 -13.84 2.14
C VAL A 111 -2.01 -14.56 1.18
N GLU A 112 -1.92 -14.26 -0.11
CA GLU A 112 -2.75 -14.91 -1.12
C GLU A 112 -2.24 -16.32 -1.41
N VAL A 113 -3.16 -17.29 -1.42
CA VAL A 113 -2.83 -18.70 -1.69
C VAL A 113 -2.31 -18.84 -3.11
N GLY A 114 -1.18 -19.53 -3.26
CA GLY A 114 -0.53 -19.72 -4.57
C GLY A 114 0.35 -18.55 -5.02
N SER A 115 0.42 -17.47 -4.22
CA SER A 115 1.30 -16.33 -4.51
C SER A 115 2.79 -16.66 -4.32
N PRO A 116 3.70 -15.83 -4.85
CA PRO A 116 5.13 -15.90 -4.57
C PRO A 116 5.46 -15.88 -3.08
N ALA A 117 4.83 -14.99 -2.30
CA ALA A 117 5.01 -14.90 -0.85
C ALA A 117 4.57 -16.18 -0.14
N TYR A 118 3.40 -16.73 -0.54
CA TYR A 118 2.91 -18.00 -0.02
C TYR A 118 3.87 -19.15 -0.31
N SER A 119 4.35 -19.27 -1.55
CA SER A 119 5.27 -20.31 -2.00
C SER A 119 6.62 -20.23 -1.30
N ALA A 120 7.07 -19.03 -0.95
CA ALA A 120 8.30 -18.81 -0.18
C ALA A 120 8.15 -19.13 1.32
N GLY A 121 6.92 -19.24 1.85
CA GLY A 121 6.63 -19.54 3.25
C GLY A 121 6.40 -18.33 4.15
N ILE A 122 6.14 -17.16 3.57
CA ILE A 122 5.67 -15.98 4.30
C ILE A 122 4.25 -16.26 4.80
N GLN A 123 3.93 -15.81 6.00
CA GLN A 123 2.67 -16.10 6.67
C GLN A 123 2.02 -14.82 7.20
N THR A 124 0.70 -14.88 7.37
CA THR A 124 -0.03 -13.86 8.14
C THR A 124 0.55 -13.76 9.55
N GLY A 125 0.79 -12.54 10.00
CA GLY A 125 1.44 -12.27 11.27
C GLY A 125 2.94 -12.02 11.19
N ASP A 126 3.58 -12.24 10.03
CA ASP A 126 4.96 -11.81 9.82
C ASP A 126 5.05 -10.29 9.73
N ILE A 127 6.20 -9.74 10.11
CA ILE A 127 6.50 -8.32 9.95
C ILE A 127 7.71 -8.22 9.02
N ILE A 128 7.50 -7.72 7.81
CA ILE A 128 8.58 -7.48 6.85
C ILE A 128 9.35 -6.26 7.32
N THR A 129 10.63 -6.42 7.61
CA THR A 129 11.51 -5.36 8.09
C THR A 129 12.52 -4.92 7.06
N ARG A 130 12.88 -5.80 6.10
CA ARG A 130 13.85 -5.49 5.06
C ARG A 130 13.59 -6.31 3.80
N ILE A 131 13.85 -5.71 2.65
CA ILE A 131 13.93 -6.38 1.35
C ILE A 131 15.28 -6.04 0.73
N ASP A 132 16.11 -7.05 0.48
CA ASP A 132 17.52 -6.92 0.11
C ASP A 132 18.27 -6.02 1.10
N ALA A 133 18.81 -4.89 0.65
CA ALA A 133 19.50 -3.91 1.49
C ALA A 133 18.57 -2.78 2.01
N LYS A 134 17.30 -2.68 1.54
CA LYS A 134 16.37 -1.60 1.91
C LYS A 134 15.56 -1.99 3.14
N THR A 135 15.56 -1.15 4.17
CA THR A 135 14.62 -1.23 5.29
C THR A 135 13.20 -0.91 4.79
N ILE A 136 12.22 -1.64 5.30
CA ILE A 136 10.80 -1.48 4.97
C ILE A 136 10.09 -0.99 6.23
N GLU A 137 9.69 0.26 6.22
CA GLU A 137 8.96 0.89 7.34
C GLU A 137 7.46 1.02 7.05
N ASN A 138 7.09 1.04 5.77
CA ASN A 138 5.71 1.27 5.34
C ASN A 138 5.43 0.62 3.97
N MET A 139 4.18 0.71 3.53
CA MET A 139 3.74 0.15 2.26
C MET A 139 4.40 0.85 1.04
N SER A 140 4.74 2.14 1.14
CA SER A 140 5.42 2.84 0.04
C SER A 140 6.80 2.26 -0.22
N ASP A 141 7.59 1.97 0.84
CA ASP A 141 8.91 1.34 0.70
C ASP A 141 8.83 -0.02 0.03
N PHE A 142 7.79 -0.80 0.40
CA PHE A 142 7.51 -2.10 -0.21
C PHE A 142 7.14 -1.96 -1.69
N MET A 143 6.22 -1.05 -2.01
CA MET A 143 5.80 -0.79 -3.39
C MET A 143 6.95 -0.29 -4.26
N ASP A 144 7.83 0.58 -3.73
CA ASP A 144 9.00 1.06 -4.47
C ASP A 144 9.92 -0.09 -4.86
N LYS A 145 10.11 -1.08 -3.95
CA LYS A 145 10.91 -2.28 -4.26
C LYS A 145 10.25 -3.15 -5.32
N LEU A 146 8.93 -3.35 -5.23
CA LEU A 146 8.19 -4.10 -6.24
C LEU A 146 8.20 -3.41 -7.61
N ASN A 147 7.99 -2.10 -7.64
CA ASN A 147 7.97 -1.32 -8.88
C ASN A 147 9.35 -1.22 -9.57
N ALA A 148 10.44 -1.41 -8.82
CA ALA A 148 11.81 -1.41 -9.33
C ALA A 148 12.28 -2.80 -9.82
N ALA A 149 11.49 -3.85 -9.57
CA ALA A 149 11.84 -5.22 -9.90
C ALA A 149 10.98 -5.75 -11.06
N ASP A 150 11.53 -6.70 -11.78
CA ASP A 150 10.81 -7.40 -12.85
C ASP A 150 10.27 -8.75 -12.36
N SER A 151 9.26 -9.26 -13.05
CA SER A 151 8.78 -10.62 -12.81
C SER A 151 9.89 -11.64 -13.06
N GLY A 152 10.02 -12.61 -12.14
CA GLY A 152 11.10 -13.59 -12.12
C GLY A 152 12.30 -13.19 -11.28
N ASP A 153 12.40 -11.93 -10.88
CA ASP A 153 13.45 -11.49 -9.96
C ASP A 153 13.29 -12.16 -8.58
N ILE A 154 14.42 -12.38 -7.91
CA ILE A 154 14.46 -12.97 -6.57
C ILE A 154 14.79 -11.89 -5.55
N MET A 155 13.87 -11.67 -4.62
CA MET A 155 14.07 -10.77 -3.49
C MET A 155 14.42 -11.53 -2.21
N ALA A 156 15.41 -11.07 -1.46
CA ALA A 156 15.70 -11.54 -0.10
C ALA A 156 14.84 -10.74 0.90
N VAL A 157 13.82 -11.38 1.44
CA VAL A 157 12.84 -10.75 2.33
C VAL A 157 13.11 -11.17 3.77
N THR A 158 13.49 -10.20 4.60
CA THR A 158 13.70 -10.42 6.03
C THR A 158 12.40 -10.11 6.77
N VAL A 159 11.91 -11.10 7.51
CA VAL A 159 10.72 -10.94 8.36
C VAL A 159 11.06 -11.19 9.82
N LYS A 160 10.29 -10.57 10.70
CA LYS A 160 10.23 -10.92 12.11
C LYS A 160 8.93 -11.67 12.38
N ARG A 161 9.04 -12.94 12.76
CA ARG A 161 7.88 -13.81 13.08
C ARG A 161 7.79 -14.01 14.59
N LYS A 162 6.59 -13.81 15.13
CA LYS A 162 6.35 -14.01 16.56
C LYS A 162 6.48 -15.48 16.94
N SER A 163 7.28 -15.78 17.97
CA SER A 163 7.49 -17.12 18.51
C SER A 163 7.40 -17.05 20.03
N ARG A 164 6.27 -17.45 20.61
CA ARG A 164 5.93 -17.30 22.03
C ARG A 164 6.15 -15.86 22.50
N ASP A 165 7.23 -15.59 23.25
CA ASP A 165 7.48 -14.29 23.89
C ASP A 165 8.48 -13.41 23.13
N SER A 166 8.97 -13.85 21.96
CA SER A 166 10.00 -13.13 21.20
C SER A 166 9.72 -13.15 19.69
N TYR A 167 10.35 -12.24 18.97
CA TYR A 167 10.35 -12.22 17.51
C TYR A 167 11.65 -12.87 17.00
N LYS A 168 11.51 -13.81 16.06
CA LYS A 168 12.65 -14.42 15.37
C LYS A 168 12.78 -13.83 13.98
N GLU A 169 14.00 -13.49 13.60
CA GLU A 169 14.31 -13.05 12.25
C GLU A 169 14.46 -14.27 11.33
N ILE A 170 13.79 -14.22 10.18
CA ILE A 170 13.81 -15.24 9.15
C ILE A 170 14.00 -14.54 7.81
N VAL A 171 14.83 -15.10 6.94
CA VAL A 171 15.04 -14.58 5.59
C VAL A 171 14.44 -15.55 4.59
N PHE A 172 13.53 -15.07 3.76
CA PHE A 172 12.93 -15.80 2.65
C PHE A 172 13.47 -15.30 1.31
N ARG A 173 13.60 -16.20 0.35
CA ARG A 173 13.87 -15.85 -1.05
C ARG A 173 12.55 -15.96 -1.81
N VAL A 174 12.04 -14.85 -2.27
CA VAL A 174 10.77 -14.76 -2.99
C VAL A 174 11.05 -14.49 -4.46
N THR A 175 10.62 -15.41 -5.33
CA THR A 175 10.68 -15.19 -6.79
C THR A 175 9.38 -14.51 -7.22
N LEU A 176 9.47 -13.29 -7.74
CA LEU A 176 8.31 -12.48 -8.12
C LEU A 176 7.54 -13.10 -9.29
N GLY A 177 6.22 -13.03 -9.22
CA GLY A 177 5.31 -13.41 -10.30
C GLY A 177 4.91 -12.23 -11.19
N VAL A 178 3.98 -12.50 -12.11
CA VAL A 178 3.23 -11.50 -12.88
C VAL A 178 1.83 -11.41 -12.32
N GLU A 179 1.31 -10.20 -12.14
CA GLU A 179 -0.10 -9.99 -11.80
C GLU A 179 -0.99 -10.14 -13.04
#